data_4fb3dd37f983fd3b5d203f9877ad7737
#
_entry.id   4fb3dd37f983fd3b5d203f9877ad7737
#
_cell.length_a   1.000
_cell.length_b   1.000
_cell.length_c   1.000
_cell.angle_alpha   90.00
_cell.angle_beta   90.00
_cell.angle_gamma   90.00
#
_symmetry.space_group_name_H-M   'P 1'
#
loop_
_entity.id
_entity.type
_entity.pdbx_description
1 polymer ?
#
loop_
_entity_poly.entity_id
_entity_poly.type
_entity_poly.pdbx_seq_one_letter_code
_entity_poly.pdbx_strand_id
1 'polypeptide(L)'
;MKDILLNIEALIFASEEGLSATEIKHILQDGLMITINKDEVLSFIDQIKLKYEAEDQVFSLKTFNNKYHFLTKESYHDVINQMQAHRDRKKLSQSGLETLAIIAYRQPITKLEVEQIRGVNCDYSI
;
A
#
# COMPACT_ATOMS: atom_id res chain seq x y z
N MET A 1 -19.00 23.47 4.20
CA MET A 1 -17.99 23.49 3.13
C MET A 1 -17.31 22.13 3.06
N LYS A 2 -17.22 21.56 1.89
CA LYS A 2 -16.55 20.26 1.75
C LYS A 2 -15.05 20.44 1.85
N ASP A 3 -14.40 19.61 2.63
CA ASP A 3 -12.96 19.65 2.78
C ASP A 3 -12.32 18.83 1.66
N ILE A 4 -11.87 19.52 0.63
CA ILE A 4 -11.31 18.88 -0.56
C ILE A 4 -10.03 18.14 -0.21
N LEU A 5 -9.19 18.72 0.62
CA LEU A 5 -7.92 18.11 1.02
C LEU A 5 -8.15 16.76 1.69
N LEU A 6 -9.07 16.70 2.64
CA LEU A 6 -9.38 15.46 3.36
C LEU A 6 -10.00 14.41 2.44
N ASN A 7 -10.82 14.86 1.48
CA ASN A 7 -11.37 13.94 0.49
C ASN A 7 -10.29 13.33 -0.40
N ILE A 8 -9.32 14.13 -0.82
CA ILE A 8 -8.18 13.62 -1.60
C ILE A 8 -7.38 12.61 -0.79
N GLU A 9 -7.11 12.94 0.46
CA GLU A 9 -6.39 12.05 1.37
C GLU A 9 -7.12 10.71 1.50
N ALA A 10 -8.44 10.76 1.71
CA ALA A 10 -9.26 9.56 1.84
C ALA A 10 -9.24 8.71 0.55
N LEU A 11 -9.32 9.36 -0.60
CA LEU A 11 -9.29 8.66 -1.88
C LEU A 11 -7.98 7.91 -2.08
N ILE A 12 -6.86 8.57 -1.81
CA ILE A 12 -5.55 7.94 -1.98
C ILE A 12 -5.40 6.77 -1.02
N PHE A 13 -5.82 6.95 0.23
CA PHE A 13 -5.73 5.90 1.23
C PHE A 13 -6.60 4.69 0.86
N ALA A 14 -7.78 4.94 0.32
CA ALA A 14 -8.71 3.87 -0.05
C ALA A 14 -8.33 3.16 -1.34
N SER A 15 -7.50 3.76 -2.18
CA SER A 15 -7.11 3.13 -3.44
C SER A 15 -6.02 2.09 -3.22
N GLU A 16 -6.19 0.91 -3.79
CA GLU A 16 -5.19 -0.15 -3.67
C GLU A 16 -4.04 0.06 -4.65
N GLU A 17 -4.32 0.59 -5.81
CA GLU A 17 -3.35 0.76 -6.88
C GLU A 17 -2.80 2.17 -6.99
N GLY A 18 -3.26 3.06 -6.13
CA GLY A 18 -2.93 4.47 -6.21
C GLY A 18 -3.80 5.20 -7.21
N LEU A 19 -3.73 6.51 -7.18
CA LEU A 19 -4.51 7.38 -8.08
C LEU A 19 -3.61 8.47 -8.63
N SER A 20 -3.78 8.79 -9.91
CA SER A 20 -3.11 9.93 -10.50
C SER A 20 -3.87 11.21 -10.17
N ALA A 21 -3.22 12.36 -10.35
CA ALA A 21 -3.87 13.65 -10.15
C ALA A 21 -5.10 13.83 -11.05
N THR A 22 -5.02 13.34 -12.28
CA THR A 22 -6.14 13.41 -13.22
C THR A 22 -7.30 12.54 -12.77
N GLU A 23 -7.03 11.35 -12.31
CA GLU A 23 -8.07 10.46 -11.77
C GLU A 23 -8.74 11.08 -10.55
N ILE A 24 -7.96 11.66 -9.64
CA ILE A 24 -8.47 12.33 -8.44
C ILE A 24 -9.38 13.48 -8.85
N LYS A 25 -8.95 14.28 -9.82
CA LYS A 25 -9.75 15.39 -10.35
C LYS A 25 -11.12 14.92 -10.80
N HIS A 26 -11.15 13.88 -11.64
CA HIS A 26 -12.41 13.37 -12.17
C HIS A 26 -13.33 12.82 -11.07
N ILE A 27 -12.76 12.09 -10.13
CA ILE A 27 -13.52 11.53 -9.02
C ILE A 27 -14.12 12.63 -8.16
N LEU A 28 -13.35 13.68 -7.88
CA LEU A 28 -13.83 14.80 -7.07
C LEU A 28 -14.94 15.57 -7.79
N GLN A 29 -14.79 15.79 -9.09
CA GLN A 29 -15.80 16.48 -9.87
C GLN A 29 -17.12 15.72 -9.84
N ASP A 30 -17.06 14.43 -10.03
CA ASP A 30 -18.27 13.59 -10.04
C ASP A 30 -18.82 13.36 -8.65
N GLY A 31 -17.97 13.08 -7.68
CA GLY A 31 -18.38 12.73 -6.33
C GLY A 31 -18.84 13.90 -5.48
N LEU A 32 -18.19 15.05 -5.62
CA LEU A 32 -18.51 16.24 -4.85
C LEU A 32 -19.30 17.26 -5.64
N MET A 33 -19.51 17.03 -6.94
CA MET A 33 -20.23 17.96 -7.82
C MET A 33 -19.59 19.35 -7.82
N ILE A 34 -18.27 19.37 -7.91
CA ILE A 34 -17.49 20.61 -7.89
C ILE A 34 -16.71 20.77 -9.18
N THR A 35 -16.21 21.99 -9.42
CA THR A 35 -15.27 22.26 -10.49
C THR A 35 -13.89 22.42 -9.87
N ILE A 36 -12.94 21.63 -10.32
CA ILE A 36 -11.57 21.69 -9.84
C ILE A 36 -10.64 21.34 -11.01
N ASN A 37 -9.50 22.02 -11.09
CA ASN A 37 -8.51 21.71 -12.12
C ASN A 37 -7.35 20.90 -11.53
N LYS A 38 -6.50 20.39 -12.43
CA LYS A 38 -5.39 19.53 -12.03
C LYS A 38 -4.39 20.26 -11.13
N ASP A 39 -4.12 21.54 -11.40
CA ASP A 39 -3.18 22.32 -10.61
C ASP A 39 -3.65 22.48 -9.16
N GLU A 40 -4.95 22.65 -8.98
CA GLU A 40 -5.53 22.71 -7.64
C GLU A 40 -5.38 21.37 -6.91
N VAL A 41 -5.61 20.25 -7.61
CA VAL A 41 -5.40 18.93 -7.05
C VAL A 41 -3.94 18.75 -6.62
N LEU A 42 -3.01 19.15 -7.49
CA LEU A 42 -1.57 19.03 -7.16
C LEU A 42 -1.20 19.88 -5.94
N SER A 43 -1.79 21.05 -5.81
CA SER A 43 -1.56 21.92 -4.66
C SER A 43 -2.02 21.24 -3.37
N PHE A 44 -3.19 20.63 -3.37
CA PHE A 44 -3.68 19.89 -2.22
C PHE A 44 -2.79 18.68 -1.90
N ILE A 45 -2.33 17.99 -2.93
CA ILE A 45 -1.43 16.85 -2.74
C ILE A 45 -0.13 17.27 -2.08
N ASP A 46 0.42 18.42 -2.48
CA ASP A 46 1.63 18.95 -1.85
C ASP A 46 1.40 19.25 -0.36
N GLN A 47 0.24 19.78 -0.03
CA GLN A 47 -0.12 20.04 1.37
C GLN A 47 -0.21 18.73 2.16
N ILE A 48 -0.76 17.68 1.55
CA ILE A 48 -0.83 16.36 2.18
C ILE A 48 0.57 15.80 2.41
N LYS A 49 1.46 15.92 1.43
CA LYS A 49 2.85 15.49 1.58
C LYS A 49 3.52 16.14 2.77
N LEU A 50 3.36 17.46 2.90
CA LEU A 50 3.94 18.20 4.00
C LEU A 50 3.37 17.76 5.35
N LYS A 51 2.07 17.50 5.39
CA LYS A 51 1.40 17.04 6.60
C LYS A 51 2.02 15.73 7.11
N TYR A 52 2.32 14.82 6.20
CA TYR A 52 2.85 13.49 6.57
C TYR A 52 4.37 13.46 6.70
N GLU A 53 5.06 14.55 6.46
CA GLU A 53 6.50 14.66 6.74
C GLU A 53 6.79 14.82 8.23
N ALA A 54 5.80 15.17 9.04
CA ALA A 54 5.97 15.32 10.48
C ALA A 54 6.41 14.01 11.12
N GLU A 55 7.26 14.11 12.14
CA GLU A 55 7.84 12.92 12.78
C GLU A 55 6.81 12.04 13.47
N ASP A 56 5.68 12.61 13.87
CA ASP A 56 4.63 11.86 14.55
C ASP A 56 3.68 11.14 13.57
N GLN A 57 3.95 11.21 12.28
CA GLN A 57 3.16 10.52 11.28
C GLN A 57 3.87 9.25 10.84
N VAL A 58 3.11 8.17 10.72
CA VAL A 58 3.66 6.85 10.34
C VAL A 58 3.64 6.61 8.84
N PHE A 59 2.86 7.40 8.10
CA PHE A 59 2.75 7.26 6.65
C PHE A 59 3.50 8.38 5.94
N SER A 60 3.85 8.12 4.68
CA SER A 60 4.31 9.16 3.77
C SER A 60 3.57 9.02 2.46
N LEU A 61 3.38 10.12 1.77
CA LEU A 61 2.74 10.13 0.46
C LEU A 61 3.82 10.08 -0.61
N LYS A 62 3.81 9.05 -1.41
CA LYS A 62 4.82 8.83 -2.46
C LYS A 62 4.18 8.77 -3.82
N THR A 63 4.94 9.15 -4.84
CA THR A 63 4.53 9.07 -6.23
C THR A 63 5.27 7.93 -6.90
N PHE A 64 4.52 7.06 -7.55
CA PHE A 64 5.08 5.93 -8.27
C PHE A 64 4.25 5.71 -9.53
N ASN A 65 4.87 5.72 -10.71
CA ASN A 65 4.18 5.60 -11.99
C ASN A 65 3.06 6.61 -12.16
N ASN A 66 3.31 7.86 -11.78
CA ASN A 66 2.34 8.96 -11.82
C ASN A 66 1.13 8.78 -10.90
N LYS A 67 1.16 7.82 -10.02
CA LYS A 67 0.10 7.57 -9.05
C LYS A 67 0.59 7.84 -7.65
N TYR A 68 -0.30 8.33 -6.82
CA TYR A 68 0.01 8.66 -5.44
C TYR A 68 -0.40 7.52 -4.53
N HIS A 69 0.48 7.20 -3.59
CA HIS A 69 0.28 6.09 -2.66
C HIS A 69 0.67 6.54 -1.26
N PHE A 70 -0.05 6.04 -0.26
CA PHE A 70 0.42 6.12 1.10
C PHE A 70 1.26 4.89 1.41
N LEU A 71 2.45 5.11 1.90
CA LEU A 71 3.35 4.04 2.31
C LEU A 71 3.79 4.30 3.74
N THR A 72 4.10 3.25 4.47
CA THR A 72 4.67 3.40 5.80
C THR A 72 6.09 3.94 5.69
N LYS A 73 6.47 4.75 6.66
CA LYS A 73 7.83 5.29 6.69
C LYS A 73 8.84 4.19 6.97
N GLU A 74 10.03 4.35 6.42
CA GLU A 74 11.11 3.38 6.53
C GLU A 74 11.45 3.03 7.97
N SER A 75 11.37 4.00 8.88
CA SER A 75 11.68 3.78 10.28
C SER A 75 10.81 2.72 10.96
N TYR A 76 9.70 2.34 10.36
CA TYR A 76 8.80 1.33 10.91
C TYR A 76 8.88 0.00 10.18
N HIS A 77 9.73 -0.11 9.17
CA HIS A 77 9.79 -1.32 8.35
C HIS A 77 10.24 -2.55 9.13
N ASP A 78 11.12 -2.38 10.11
CA ASP A 78 11.57 -3.52 10.92
C ASP A 78 10.42 -4.16 11.70
N VAL A 79 9.58 -3.32 12.31
CA VAL A 79 8.41 -3.80 13.05
C VAL A 79 7.41 -4.44 12.11
N ILE A 80 7.20 -3.84 10.95
CA ILE A 80 6.28 -4.38 9.95
C ILE A 80 6.78 -5.73 9.43
N ASN A 81 8.08 -5.85 9.19
CA ASN A 81 8.67 -7.11 8.76
C ASN A 81 8.48 -8.21 9.81
N GLN A 82 8.57 -7.87 11.09
CA GLN A 82 8.29 -8.82 12.16
C GLN A 82 6.84 -9.29 12.13
N MET A 83 5.92 -8.37 11.90
CA MET A 83 4.51 -8.73 11.77
C MET A 83 4.30 -9.70 10.62
N GLN A 84 4.91 -9.44 9.48
CA GLN A 84 4.79 -10.30 8.31
C GLN A 84 5.44 -11.67 8.57
N ALA A 85 6.56 -11.70 9.25
CA ALA A 85 7.20 -12.95 9.62
C ALA A 85 6.31 -13.81 10.53
N HIS A 86 5.59 -13.18 11.46
CA HIS A 86 4.62 -13.87 12.30
C HIS A 86 3.46 -14.43 11.48
N ARG A 87 2.96 -13.65 10.53
CA ARG A 87 1.90 -14.10 9.64
C ARG A 87 2.34 -15.29 8.82
N ASP A 88 3.54 -15.24 8.28
CA ASP A 88 4.06 -16.29 7.43
C ASP A 88 4.24 -17.57 8.21
N ARG A 89 4.75 -17.49 9.44
CA ARG A 89 4.87 -18.65 10.31
C ARG A 89 3.51 -19.25 10.65
N LYS A 90 2.52 -18.41 10.88
CA LYS A 90 1.17 -18.87 11.18
C LYS A 90 0.55 -19.57 9.97
N LYS A 91 0.73 -19.02 8.79
CA LYS A 91 0.27 -19.66 7.55
C LYS A 91 0.95 -21.00 7.36
N LEU A 92 2.23 -21.05 7.60
CA LEU A 92 3.00 -22.29 7.49
C LEU A 92 2.47 -23.34 8.45
N SER A 93 2.12 -22.95 9.66
CA SER A 93 1.53 -23.88 10.65
C SER A 93 0.20 -24.41 10.18
N GLN A 94 -0.65 -23.56 9.64
CA GLN A 94 -1.99 -23.94 9.22
C GLN A 94 -2.01 -24.79 7.96
N SER A 95 -1.24 -24.42 6.97
CA SER A 95 -1.17 -25.13 5.70
C SER A 95 0.09 -25.96 5.58
N GLY A 96 0.97 -25.87 6.55
CA GLY A 96 2.27 -26.48 6.49
C GLY A 96 2.25 -27.99 6.41
N LEU A 97 1.22 -28.60 7.00
CA LEU A 97 1.08 -30.05 6.91
C LEU A 97 0.92 -30.48 5.47
N GLU A 98 0.35 -29.61 4.64
CA GLU A 98 0.15 -29.91 3.22
C GLU A 98 1.39 -29.56 2.38
N THR A 99 2.14 -28.53 2.78
CA THR A 99 3.19 -27.98 1.94
C THR A 99 4.56 -27.96 2.60
N LEU A 100 4.68 -28.53 3.76
CA LEU A 100 5.87 -28.46 4.59
C LEU A 100 7.15 -28.84 3.84
N ALA A 101 7.12 -29.92 3.12
CA ALA A 101 8.29 -30.41 2.42
C ALA A 101 8.78 -29.46 1.33
N ILE A 102 7.92 -28.59 0.86
CA ILE A 102 8.27 -27.63 -0.18
C ILE A 102 8.84 -26.36 0.40
N ILE A 103 8.26 -25.90 1.50
CA ILE A 103 8.56 -24.58 2.05
C ILE A 103 9.72 -24.59 3.03
N ALA A 104 9.74 -25.55 3.93
CA ALA A 104 10.60 -25.50 5.10
C ALA A 104 12.09 -25.49 4.79
N TYR A 105 12.51 -26.11 3.72
CA TYR A 105 13.93 -26.25 3.41
C TYR A 105 14.53 -25.09 2.64
N ARG A 106 13.70 -24.22 2.09
CA ARG A 106 14.18 -23.14 1.22
C ARG A 106 14.19 -21.80 1.95
N GLN A 107 14.95 -21.74 3.01
CA GLN A 107 15.10 -20.52 3.77
C GLN A 107 16.49 -19.91 3.53
N PRO A 108 16.59 -18.60 3.39
CA PRO A 108 15.50 -17.64 3.20
C PRO A 108 14.97 -17.68 1.77
N ILE A 109 13.67 -17.57 1.61
CA ILE A 109 13.06 -17.56 0.29
C ILE A 109 12.04 -16.44 0.19
N THR A 110 11.82 -15.98 -1.05
CA THR A 110 10.77 -15.03 -1.33
C THR A 110 9.48 -15.76 -1.67
N LYS A 111 8.37 -15.05 -1.61
CA LYS A 111 7.09 -15.61 -2.04
C LYS A 111 7.16 -16.10 -3.48
N LEU A 112 7.83 -15.34 -4.33
CA LEU A 112 7.96 -15.70 -5.73
C LEU A 112 8.66 -17.04 -5.89
N GLU A 113 9.72 -17.27 -5.15
CA GLU A 113 10.44 -18.54 -5.20
C GLU A 113 9.57 -19.71 -4.77
N VAL A 114 8.78 -19.51 -3.72
CA VAL A 114 7.88 -20.56 -3.23
C VAL A 114 6.81 -20.87 -4.28
N GLU A 115 6.27 -19.84 -4.91
CA GLU A 115 5.30 -20.05 -5.98
C GLU A 115 5.87 -20.86 -7.12
N GLN A 116 7.10 -20.56 -7.50
CA GLN A 116 7.77 -21.30 -8.58
C GLN A 116 8.01 -22.76 -8.20
N ILE A 117 8.40 -23.01 -6.96
CA ILE A 117 8.65 -24.38 -6.51
C ILE A 117 7.40 -25.23 -6.57
N ARG A 118 6.28 -24.66 -6.16
CA ARG A 118 5.02 -25.42 -6.16
C ARG A 118 4.40 -25.54 -7.53
N GLY A 119 4.85 -24.75 -8.50
CA GLY A 119 4.27 -24.73 -9.83
C GLY A 119 2.89 -24.12 -9.86
N VAL A 120 2.44 -23.56 -8.76
CA VAL A 120 1.18 -22.87 -8.64
C VAL A 120 1.38 -21.71 -7.72
N ASN A 121 0.42 -20.79 -7.70
CA ASN A 121 0.50 -19.67 -6.78
C ASN A 121 0.35 -20.17 -5.35
N CYS A 122 1.38 -19.96 -4.53
CA CYS A 122 1.38 -20.42 -3.15
C CYS A 122 1.69 -19.30 -2.17
N ASP A 123 1.39 -18.06 -2.50
CA ASP A 123 1.54 -16.94 -1.59
C ASP A 123 0.91 -17.21 -0.24
N TYR A 124 -0.24 -17.82 -0.27
CA TYR A 124 -0.99 -18.15 0.93
C TYR A 124 -0.28 -19.15 1.83
N SER A 125 0.69 -19.86 1.33
CA SER A 125 1.39 -20.90 2.06
C SER A 125 2.62 -20.39 2.80
N ILE A 126 2.98 -19.15 2.61
CA ILE A 126 4.19 -18.60 3.19
C ILE A 126 3.88 -17.74 4.39
#